data_547b6f4e2ccf9e2e7432054ce9010ddc
#
_entry.id   547b6f4e2ccf9e2e7432054ce9010ddc
#
_cell.length_a   1.000
_cell.length_b   1.000
_cell.length_c   1.000
_cell.angle_alpha   90.00
_cell.angle_beta   90.00
_cell.angle_gamma   90.00
#
_symmetry.space_group_name_H-M   'P 1'
#
loop_
_entity.id
_entity.type
_entity.pdbx_description
1 polymer ?
#
loop_
_entity_poly.entity_id
_entity_poly.type
_entity_poly.pdbx_seq_one_letter_code
_entity_poly.pdbx_strand_id
1 'polypeptide(L)'
;MPMIECTLIKGYVEKTRKLLAERVTDAASSTIGAHPDQVIVTIKEVPAANYMRGRVNRKPAAAPTEPEVIVREYLSAMEKRDLEKAKQYLANDFTMTFPGGASFKKIEDLISWSSKRYKHVKKSFENFDTSFKGLNATV
;
A
#
# COMPACT_ATOMS: atom_id res chain seq x y z
N MET A 1 -19.49 -17.88 14.16
CA MET A 1 -19.62 -16.52 13.59
C MET A 1 -18.73 -15.59 14.41
N PRO A 2 -17.57 -15.19 13.91
CA PRO A 2 -16.66 -14.33 14.66
C PRO A 2 -17.18 -12.90 14.68
N MET A 3 -17.05 -12.22 15.83
CA MET A 3 -17.33 -10.81 15.99
C MET A 3 -16.03 -10.11 16.41
N ILE A 4 -15.63 -9.08 15.66
CA ILE A 4 -14.40 -8.33 15.87
C ILE A 4 -14.74 -6.86 16.05
N GLU A 5 -14.31 -6.27 17.16
CA GLU A 5 -14.49 -4.86 17.43
C GLU A 5 -13.16 -4.11 17.30
N CYS A 6 -13.16 -3.07 16.47
CA CYS A 6 -12.03 -2.17 16.28
C CYS A 6 -12.34 -0.82 16.92
N THR A 7 -11.54 -0.39 17.87
CA THR A 7 -11.68 0.96 18.46
C THR A 7 -10.64 1.89 17.83
N LEU A 8 -11.08 3.01 17.25
CA LEU A 8 -10.24 4.00 16.60
C LEU A 8 -10.38 5.37 17.28
N ILE A 9 -9.35 6.18 17.19
CA ILE A 9 -9.46 7.62 17.46
C ILE A 9 -10.27 8.24 16.32
N LYS A 10 -11.29 9.03 16.65
CA LYS A 10 -12.12 9.74 15.65
C LYS A 10 -11.28 10.63 14.74
N GLY A 11 -11.53 10.55 13.43
CA GLY A 11 -10.87 11.41 12.44
C GLY A 11 -10.46 10.69 11.15
N TYR A 12 -10.64 9.37 11.07
CA TYR A 12 -10.47 8.65 9.82
C TYR A 12 -11.70 8.84 8.92
N VAL A 13 -11.46 9.06 7.62
CA VAL A 13 -12.54 9.13 6.63
C VAL A 13 -13.25 7.78 6.46
N GLU A 14 -14.50 7.81 6.00
CA GLU A 14 -15.31 6.60 5.83
C GLU A 14 -14.62 5.54 4.99
N LYS A 15 -14.01 5.94 3.86
CA LYS A 15 -13.25 5.02 2.97
C LYS A 15 -12.18 4.24 3.75
N THR A 16 -11.44 4.90 4.63
CA THR A 16 -10.39 4.25 5.43
C THR A 16 -10.97 3.27 6.43
N ARG A 17 -12.09 3.62 7.08
CA ARG A 17 -12.77 2.73 8.02
C ARG A 17 -13.36 1.50 7.33
N LYS A 18 -13.97 1.69 6.17
CA LYS A 18 -14.50 0.60 5.33
C LYS A 18 -13.36 -0.36 4.93
N LEU A 19 -12.27 0.16 4.41
CA LEU A 19 -11.11 -0.64 4.01
C LEU A 19 -10.52 -1.43 5.21
N LEU A 20 -10.49 -0.83 6.41
CA LEU A 20 -10.07 -1.55 7.61
C LEU A 20 -11.00 -2.73 7.90
N ALA A 21 -12.33 -2.51 7.84
CA ALA A 21 -13.30 -3.57 8.10
C ALA A 21 -13.18 -4.71 7.08
N GLU A 22 -13.01 -4.40 5.80
CA GLU A 22 -12.78 -5.38 4.72
C GLU A 22 -11.52 -6.21 5.01
N ARG A 23 -10.39 -5.55 5.29
CA ARG A 23 -9.12 -6.24 5.57
C ARG A 23 -9.17 -7.10 6.84
N VAL A 24 -9.89 -6.68 7.86
CA VAL A 24 -10.09 -7.48 9.08
C VAL A 24 -10.95 -8.69 8.80
N THR A 25 -11.99 -8.54 7.98
CA THR A 25 -12.82 -9.66 7.50
C THR A 25 -11.97 -10.68 6.75
N ASP A 26 -11.16 -10.24 5.80
CA ASP A 26 -10.30 -11.11 5.02
C ASP A 26 -9.25 -11.83 5.89
N ALA A 27 -8.68 -11.11 6.86
CA ALA A 27 -7.73 -11.68 7.81
C ALA A 27 -8.37 -12.78 8.66
N ALA A 28 -9.58 -12.54 9.17
CA ALA A 28 -10.33 -13.56 9.92
C ALA A 28 -10.65 -14.77 9.03
N SER A 29 -11.16 -14.53 7.83
CA SER A 29 -11.51 -15.59 6.88
C SER A 29 -10.31 -16.48 6.53
N SER A 30 -9.17 -15.86 6.21
CA SER A 30 -7.95 -16.61 5.84
C SER A 30 -7.29 -17.33 7.01
N THR A 31 -7.49 -16.87 8.25
CA THR A 31 -6.83 -17.44 9.43
C THR A 31 -7.63 -18.56 10.07
N ILE A 32 -8.95 -18.39 10.21
CA ILE A 32 -9.81 -19.35 10.91
C ILE A 32 -10.81 -20.05 10.00
N GLY A 33 -10.75 -19.79 8.68
CA GLY A 33 -11.64 -20.45 7.70
C GLY A 33 -13.11 -20.01 7.77
N ALA A 34 -13.41 -18.89 8.42
CA ALA A 34 -14.78 -18.37 8.46
C ALA A 34 -15.17 -17.79 7.09
N HIS A 35 -16.40 -18.10 6.63
CA HIS A 35 -16.89 -17.44 5.40
C HIS A 35 -17.00 -15.93 5.63
N PRO A 36 -16.60 -15.07 4.67
CA PRO A 36 -16.64 -13.62 4.84
C PRO A 36 -17.99 -13.07 5.32
N ASP A 37 -19.09 -13.59 4.79
CA ASP A 37 -20.46 -13.19 5.18
C ASP A 37 -20.82 -13.50 6.64
N GLN A 38 -20.03 -14.33 7.30
CA GLN A 38 -20.23 -14.69 8.71
C GLN A 38 -19.34 -13.90 9.65
N VAL A 39 -18.44 -13.06 9.14
CA VAL A 39 -17.56 -12.24 9.94
C VAL A 39 -18.23 -10.88 10.20
N ILE A 40 -18.44 -10.55 11.46
CA ILE A 40 -18.96 -9.25 11.87
C ILE A 40 -17.79 -8.38 12.32
N VAL A 41 -17.60 -7.23 11.66
CA VAL A 41 -16.63 -6.23 12.08
C VAL A 41 -17.35 -4.95 12.46
N THR A 42 -17.14 -4.48 13.68
CA THR A 42 -17.68 -3.22 14.17
C THR A 42 -16.54 -2.23 14.43
N ILE A 43 -16.76 -0.96 14.09
CA ILE A 43 -15.79 0.11 14.32
C ILE A 43 -16.40 1.12 15.28
N LYS A 44 -15.77 1.32 16.44
CA LYS A 44 -16.09 2.37 17.41
C LYS A 44 -15.09 3.51 17.26
N GLU A 45 -15.60 4.73 17.19
CA GLU A 45 -14.75 5.92 17.21
C GLU A 45 -14.78 6.59 18.58
N VAL A 46 -13.60 6.85 19.13
CA VAL A 46 -13.41 7.55 20.40
C VAL A 46 -12.85 8.94 20.11
N PRO A 47 -13.43 10.02 20.66
CA PRO A 47 -12.88 11.37 20.57
C PRO A 47 -11.40 11.38 21.03
N ALA A 48 -10.56 12.16 20.38
CA ALA A 48 -9.12 12.25 20.73
C ALA A 48 -8.92 12.70 22.20
N ALA A 49 -9.80 13.53 22.71
CA ALA A 49 -9.79 13.95 24.11
C ALA A 49 -9.98 12.78 25.10
N ASN A 50 -10.67 11.72 24.68
CA ASN A 50 -10.95 10.53 25.49
C ASN A 50 -9.96 9.39 25.23
N TYR A 51 -8.95 9.61 24.39
CA TYR A 51 -7.92 8.62 24.08
C TYR A 51 -6.55 9.10 24.54
N MET A 52 -5.97 8.38 25.47
CA MET A 52 -4.66 8.70 26.02
C MET A 52 -3.76 7.47 26.04
N ARG A 53 -2.52 7.63 25.62
CA ARG A 53 -1.48 6.59 25.75
C ARG A 53 -0.23 7.18 26.35
N GLY A 54 0.21 6.62 27.49
CA GLY A 54 1.39 7.11 28.21
C GLY A 54 1.21 8.54 28.72
N ARG A 55 0.01 8.87 29.24
CA ARG A 55 -0.37 10.21 29.73
C ARG A 55 -0.37 11.31 28.66
N VAL A 56 -0.39 10.93 27.37
CA VAL A 56 -0.41 11.88 26.24
C VAL A 56 -1.62 11.57 25.36
N ASN A 57 -2.43 12.59 25.10
CA ASN A 57 -3.50 12.49 24.13
C ASN A 57 -2.91 12.25 22.73
N ARG A 58 -3.57 11.42 21.96
CA ARG A 58 -3.12 11.05 20.60
C ARG A 58 -4.11 11.57 19.56
N LYS A 59 -3.58 11.82 18.38
CA LYS A 59 -4.37 12.12 17.16
C LYS A 59 -4.32 10.91 16.23
N PRO A 60 -5.31 10.76 15.34
CA PRO A 60 -5.25 9.74 14.29
C PRO A 60 -3.97 9.92 13.46
N ALA A 61 -3.32 8.81 13.12
CA ALA A 61 -2.26 8.83 12.13
C ALA A 61 -2.85 9.12 10.74
N ALA A 62 -2.07 9.71 9.86
CA ALA A 62 -2.46 9.81 8.45
C ALA A 62 -2.65 8.38 7.88
N ALA A 63 -3.67 8.21 7.05
CA ALA A 63 -3.84 6.97 6.32
C ALA A 63 -2.62 6.77 5.39
N PRO A 64 -2.09 5.54 5.27
CA PRO A 64 -1.03 5.26 4.32
C PRO A 64 -1.51 5.52 2.90
N THR A 65 -0.60 5.97 2.05
CA THR A 65 -0.89 6.11 0.62
C THR A 65 -1.19 4.72 0.03
N GLU A 66 -2.22 4.63 -0.79
CA GLU A 66 -2.57 3.37 -1.46
C GLU A 66 -1.41 2.87 -2.31
N PRO A 67 -1.06 1.57 -2.25
CA PRO A 67 0.05 1.00 -3.03
C PRO A 67 -0.05 1.27 -4.52
N GLU A 68 -1.26 1.24 -5.08
CA GLU A 68 -1.49 1.59 -6.49
C GLU A 68 -1.01 3.00 -6.83
N VAL A 69 -1.30 3.99 -5.98
CA VAL A 69 -0.88 5.38 -6.19
C VAL A 69 0.64 5.47 -6.19
N ILE A 70 1.30 4.81 -5.23
CA ILE A 70 2.77 4.77 -5.14
C ILE A 70 3.38 4.17 -6.41
N VAL A 71 2.85 3.03 -6.87
CA VAL A 71 3.35 2.36 -8.08
C VAL A 71 3.12 3.21 -9.33
N ARG A 72 1.94 3.82 -9.49
CA ARG A 72 1.64 4.70 -10.62
C ARG A 72 2.59 5.90 -10.68
N GLU A 73 2.82 6.55 -9.55
CA GLU A 73 3.71 7.71 -9.48
C GLU A 73 5.17 7.33 -9.73
N TYR A 74 5.64 6.20 -9.18
CA TYR A 74 6.96 5.66 -9.47
C TYR A 74 7.14 5.39 -10.97
N LEU A 75 6.20 4.65 -11.58
CA LEU A 75 6.27 4.30 -12.99
C LEU A 75 6.18 5.52 -13.91
N SER A 76 5.37 6.53 -13.54
CA SER A 76 5.32 7.81 -14.25
C SER A 76 6.64 8.59 -14.16
N ALA A 77 7.28 8.63 -12.99
CA ALA A 77 8.59 9.24 -12.81
C ALA A 77 9.66 8.54 -13.66
N MET A 78 9.63 7.20 -13.68
CA MET A 78 10.55 6.40 -14.50
C MET A 78 10.35 6.61 -16.01
N GLU A 79 9.12 6.76 -16.47
CA GLU A 79 8.82 7.07 -17.88
C GLU A 79 9.40 8.43 -18.27
N LYS A 80 9.28 9.43 -17.41
CA LYS A 80 9.84 10.77 -17.58
C LYS A 80 11.35 10.85 -17.33
N ARG A 81 11.97 9.76 -16.87
CA ARG A 81 13.36 9.69 -16.39
C ARG A 81 13.69 10.69 -15.27
N ASP A 82 12.70 11.02 -14.46
CA ASP A 82 12.86 11.82 -13.25
C ASP A 82 13.32 10.91 -12.11
N LEU A 83 14.64 10.69 -12.04
CA LEU A 83 15.24 9.76 -11.09
C LEU A 83 15.14 10.24 -9.65
N GLU A 84 15.20 11.54 -9.42
CA GLU A 84 15.10 12.10 -8.07
C GLU A 84 13.70 11.86 -7.49
N LYS A 85 12.68 12.04 -8.31
CA LYS A 85 11.31 11.69 -7.92
C LYS A 85 11.12 10.18 -7.76
N ALA A 86 11.63 9.38 -8.68
CA ALA A 86 11.51 7.93 -8.62
C ALA A 86 12.14 7.33 -7.36
N LYS A 87 13.30 7.83 -6.92
CA LYS A 87 14.00 7.39 -5.70
C LYS A 87 13.16 7.55 -4.44
N GLN A 88 12.29 8.53 -4.37
CA GLN A 88 11.43 8.78 -3.20
C GLN A 88 10.45 7.65 -2.91
N TYR A 89 10.16 6.82 -3.91
CA TYR A 89 9.25 5.67 -3.79
C TYR A 89 9.96 4.35 -3.54
N LEU A 90 11.30 4.33 -3.54
CA LEU A 90 12.10 3.13 -3.36
C LEU A 90 12.63 3.02 -1.94
N ALA A 91 12.57 1.82 -1.38
CA ALA A 91 13.25 1.50 -0.13
C ALA A 91 14.77 1.41 -0.35
N ASN A 92 15.56 1.55 0.70
CA ASN A 92 17.02 1.48 0.61
C ASN A 92 17.54 0.12 0.14
N ASP A 93 16.76 -0.92 0.36
CA ASP A 93 17.07 -2.33 0.04
C ASP A 93 16.25 -2.86 -1.15
N PHE A 94 15.69 -1.94 -1.96
CA PHE A 94 14.88 -2.37 -3.11
C PHE A 94 15.67 -3.25 -4.07
N THR A 95 14.96 -4.18 -4.70
CA THR A 95 15.49 -5.01 -5.78
C THR A 95 14.47 -5.07 -6.89
N MET A 96 14.92 -4.84 -8.12
CA MET A 96 14.08 -4.94 -9.32
C MET A 96 14.63 -6.03 -10.23
N THR A 97 13.81 -7.04 -10.49
CA THR A 97 14.18 -8.18 -11.32
C THR A 97 13.31 -8.21 -12.57
N PHE A 98 13.93 -8.46 -13.71
CA PHE A 98 13.27 -8.55 -15.01
C PHE A 98 13.23 -9.99 -15.51
N PRO A 99 12.29 -10.34 -16.38
CA PRO A 99 12.33 -11.60 -17.12
C PRO A 99 13.68 -11.77 -17.82
N GLY A 100 14.30 -12.97 -17.67
CA GLY A 100 15.64 -13.22 -18.14
C GLY A 100 16.75 -13.03 -17.10
N GLY A 101 16.39 -12.74 -15.84
CA GLY A 101 17.29 -12.77 -14.68
C GLY A 101 18.08 -11.49 -14.41
N ALA A 102 17.91 -10.43 -15.23
CA ALA A 102 18.54 -9.15 -14.94
C ALA A 102 17.96 -8.56 -13.65
N SER A 103 18.82 -8.22 -12.67
CA SER A 103 18.42 -7.68 -11.38
C SER A 103 19.24 -6.46 -11.01
N PHE A 104 18.58 -5.45 -10.43
CA PHE A 104 19.19 -4.17 -10.09
C PHE A 104 18.81 -3.77 -8.67
N LYS A 105 19.80 -3.27 -7.94
CA LYS A 105 19.65 -2.70 -6.60
C LYS A 105 19.87 -1.18 -6.58
N LYS A 106 20.20 -0.60 -7.73
CA LYS A 106 20.34 0.84 -7.93
C LYS A 106 19.59 1.26 -9.19
N ILE A 107 18.88 2.37 -9.07
CA ILE A 107 18.06 2.89 -10.18
C ILE A 107 18.95 3.37 -11.34
N GLU A 108 20.14 3.85 -11.05
CA GLU A 108 21.13 4.30 -12.05
C GLU A 108 21.58 3.16 -12.95
N ASP A 109 21.84 1.99 -12.36
CA ASP A 109 22.24 0.79 -13.11
C ASP A 109 21.12 0.31 -14.03
N LEU A 110 19.86 0.36 -13.52
CA LEU A 110 18.67 0.08 -14.31
C LEU A 110 18.55 1.01 -15.51
N ILE A 111 18.73 2.32 -15.32
CA ILE A 111 18.65 3.31 -16.41
C ILE A 111 19.76 3.10 -17.41
N SER A 112 20.99 2.86 -16.94
CA SER A 112 22.14 2.57 -17.81
C SER A 112 21.91 1.35 -18.70
N TRP A 113 21.34 0.30 -18.12
CA TRP A 113 20.99 -0.93 -18.84
C TRP A 113 19.84 -0.70 -19.82
N SER A 114 18.79 0.03 -19.43
CA SER A 114 17.62 0.26 -20.25
C SER A 114 17.89 1.22 -21.40
N SER A 115 18.74 2.23 -21.20
CA SER A 115 19.10 3.24 -22.22
C SER A 115 19.81 2.64 -23.43
N LYS A 116 20.48 1.50 -23.26
CA LYS A 116 21.12 0.75 -24.35
C LYS A 116 20.09 0.01 -25.24
N ARG A 117 18.90 -0.26 -24.70
CA ARG A 117 17.85 -1.04 -25.38
C ARG A 117 16.81 -0.18 -26.08
N TYR A 118 16.44 0.95 -25.47
CA TYR A 118 15.41 1.82 -26.04
C TYR A 118 15.61 3.28 -25.62
N LYS A 119 15.33 4.18 -26.57
CA LYS A 119 15.42 5.63 -26.36
C LYS A 119 14.17 6.17 -25.65
N HIS A 120 13.03 5.56 -25.90
CA HIS A 120 11.73 5.99 -25.39
C HIS A 120 10.87 4.78 -24.99
N VAL A 121 10.18 4.88 -23.87
CA VAL A 121 9.19 3.89 -23.45
C VAL A 121 7.94 4.65 -23.07
N LYS A 122 6.81 4.31 -23.68
CA LYS A 122 5.48 4.73 -23.25
C LYS A 122 4.83 3.55 -22.52
N LYS A 123 4.26 3.81 -21.35
CA LYS A 123 3.60 2.79 -20.54
C LYS A 123 2.09 3.03 -20.55
N SER A 124 1.33 1.96 -20.74
CA SER A 124 -0.10 1.92 -20.47
C SER A 124 -0.36 0.92 -19.33
N PHE A 125 -1.29 1.26 -18.45
CA PHE A 125 -1.66 0.43 -17.32
C PHE A 125 -3.14 0.11 -17.45
N GLU A 126 -3.47 -1.17 -17.51
CA GLU A 126 -4.85 -1.61 -17.73
C GLU A 126 -5.48 -2.09 -16.45
N ASN A 127 -4.75 -2.84 -15.62
CA ASN A 127 -5.24 -3.39 -14.37
C ASN A 127 -4.28 -3.13 -13.22
N PHE A 128 -4.82 -2.80 -12.05
CA PHE A 128 -4.08 -2.74 -10.79
C PHE A 128 -4.78 -3.61 -9.77
N ASP A 129 -4.09 -4.66 -9.35
CA ASP A 129 -4.54 -5.50 -8.24
C ASP A 129 -3.70 -5.20 -7.00
N THR A 130 -4.37 -4.84 -5.91
CA THR A 130 -3.75 -4.75 -4.59
C THR A 130 -3.96 -6.07 -3.86
N SER A 131 -2.86 -6.72 -3.47
CA SER A 131 -2.97 -7.96 -2.70
C SER A 131 -3.58 -7.72 -1.33
N PHE A 132 -4.16 -8.76 -0.76
CA PHE A 132 -4.80 -8.79 0.56
C PHE A 132 -4.00 -8.11 1.67
N LYS A 133 -2.69 -8.24 1.67
CA LYS A 133 -1.83 -7.61 2.70
C LYS A 133 -1.76 -6.08 2.58
N GLY A 134 -2.34 -5.49 1.52
CA GLY A 134 -2.31 -4.04 1.29
C GLY A 134 -0.90 -3.45 1.14
N LEU A 135 0.09 -4.33 0.99
CA LEU A 135 1.51 -3.99 0.91
C LEU A 135 2.07 -4.20 -0.49
N ASN A 136 1.32 -4.86 -1.37
CA ASN A 136 1.74 -5.18 -2.72
C ASN A 136 0.70 -4.66 -3.72
N ALA A 137 1.17 -4.11 -4.83
CA ALA A 137 0.36 -3.84 -5.99
C ALA A 137 0.96 -4.59 -7.19
N THR A 138 0.08 -5.22 -7.98
CA THR A 138 0.44 -5.86 -9.25
C THR A 138 -0.12 -5.03 -10.39
N VAL A 139 0.66 -4.87 -11.43
CA VAL A 139 0.31 -4.09 -12.64
C VAL A 139 0.38 -5.00 -13.84
#